data_a5b09791e50eca2e08f0883cf3b398eb
#
_entry.id   a5b09791e50eca2e08f0883cf3b398eb
#
_cell.length_a   1.000
_cell.length_b   1.000
_cell.length_c   1.000
_cell.angle_alpha   90.00
_cell.angle_beta   90.00
_cell.angle_gamma   90.00
#
_symmetry.space_group_name_H-M   'P 1'
#
loop_
_entity.id
_entity.type
_entity.pdbx_description
1 polymer ?
#
loop_
_entity_poly.entity_id
_entity_poly.type
_entity_poly.pdbx_seq_one_letter_code
_entity_poly.pdbx_strand_id
1 'polypeptide(L)'
;TPYFFEGDPKDYSDIGFWRKFFDADTDIISDYVIYNKNSKNKTQEPSAVKANPFGLKNMLGNVMEYCADKYSPDAYKKGGASVKDPIIKEGTEWVVRGGNYTSDASKLRSASRDYTKHDAWLKTDPQQPKSIWWYSDIRGIGFRVVCEPDSSLKAK
;
A
#
# COMPACT_ATOMS: atom_id res chain seq x y z
N THR A 1 -6.13 -13.75 -7.14
CA THR A 1 -5.49 -12.85 -8.12
C THR A 1 -4.59 -11.84 -7.42
N PRO A 2 -3.46 -11.43 -8.01
CA PRO A 2 -2.57 -10.42 -7.43
C PRO A 2 -3.25 -9.06 -7.27
N TYR A 3 -4.11 -8.69 -8.21
CA TYR A 3 -4.86 -7.45 -8.26
C TYR A 3 -6.36 -7.72 -8.25
N PHE A 4 -7.19 -6.70 -8.10
CA PHE A 4 -8.64 -6.77 -8.28
C PHE A 4 -9.06 -6.62 -9.76
N PHE A 5 -8.12 -6.39 -10.67
CA PHE A 5 -8.24 -6.37 -12.11
C PHE A 5 -7.37 -7.47 -12.73
N GLU A 6 -7.51 -7.72 -14.03
CA GLU A 6 -6.71 -8.73 -14.74
C GLU A 6 -5.26 -8.28 -14.90
N GLY A 7 -4.33 -9.23 -14.81
CA GLY A 7 -2.91 -9.04 -15.06
C GLY A 7 -2.00 -9.73 -14.04
N ASP A 8 -0.77 -9.96 -14.45
CA ASP A 8 0.29 -10.48 -13.60
C ASP A 8 1.27 -9.34 -13.24
N PRO A 9 1.78 -9.28 -11.99
CA PRO A 9 2.79 -8.29 -11.61
C PRO A 9 4.00 -8.23 -12.52
N LYS A 10 4.36 -9.36 -13.13
CA LYS A 10 5.47 -9.44 -14.09
C LYS A 10 5.20 -8.66 -15.38
N ASP A 11 3.93 -8.54 -15.77
CA ASP A 11 3.56 -7.84 -17.01
C ASP A 11 3.68 -6.33 -16.85
N TYR A 12 3.53 -5.83 -15.65
CA TYR A 12 3.55 -4.41 -15.33
C TYR A 12 4.86 -3.91 -14.72
N SER A 13 5.77 -4.82 -14.31
CA SER A 13 7.05 -4.48 -13.69
C SER A 13 8.11 -4.12 -14.73
N ASP A 14 9.17 -3.40 -14.31
CA ASP A 14 10.29 -2.98 -15.17
C ASP A 14 11.29 -4.11 -15.50
N ILE A 15 10.90 -5.36 -15.40
CA ILE A 15 11.77 -6.51 -15.60
C ILE A 15 12.03 -6.73 -17.09
N GLY A 16 13.13 -6.12 -17.59
CA GLY A 16 13.83 -6.52 -18.80
C GLY A 16 13.59 -5.67 -20.04
N PHE A 17 14.69 -5.29 -20.66
CA PHE A 17 14.80 -4.54 -21.91
C PHE A 17 13.96 -5.11 -23.06
N TRP A 18 13.79 -6.42 -23.13
CA TRP A 18 13.05 -7.12 -24.19
C TRP A 18 11.54 -6.95 -24.13
N ARG A 19 10.96 -6.73 -22.93
CA ARG A 19 9.51 -6.51 -22.78
C ARG A 19 9.04 -5.14 -23.26
N LYS A 20 9.94 -4.18 -23.37
CA LYS A 20 9.65 -2.86 -23.91
C LYS A 20 9.28 -2.89 -25.42
N PHE A 21 9.64 -3.98 -26.09
CA PHE A 21 9.35 -4.18 -27.52
C PHE A 21 8.06 -4.98 -27.77
N PHE A 22 7.56 -5.70 -26.79
CA PHE A 22 6.33 -6.47 -26.88
C PHE A 22 5.34 -5.82 -25.91
N ASP A 23 4.63 -4.84 -26.40
CA ASP A 23 3.58 -4.04 -25.76
C ASP A 23 2.73 -4.85 -24.78
N ALA A 24 3.24 -5.02 -23.57
CA ALA A 24 2.43 -5.53 -22.48
C ALA A 24 1.44 -4.43 -22.14
N ASP A 25 0.16 -4.74 -22.15
CA ASP A 25 -0.96 -3.84 -21.90
C ASP A 25 -0.83 -3.22 -20.50
N THR A 26 0.01 -2.19 -20.40
CA THR A 26 0.24 -1.41 -19.17
C THR A 26 -0.94 -0.49 -18.85
N ASP A 27 -1.92 -0.43 -19.75
CA ASP A 27 -3.00 0.53 -19.66
C ASP A 27 -3.98 0.15 -18.55
N ILE A 28 -4.25 -1.13 -18.34
CA ILE A 28 -5.19 -1.59 -17.32
C ILE A 28 -4.73 -1.18 -15.90
N ILE A 29 -3.47 -1.42 -15.55
CA ILE A 29 -2.98 -1.03 -14.22
C ILE A 29 -3.00 0.50 -14.05
N SER A 30 -2.69 1.25 -15.10
CA SER A 30 -2.69 2.72 -15.08
C SER A 30 -4.07 3.31 -14.88
N ASP A 31 -5.11 2.60 -15.25
CA ASP A 31 -6.50 3.01 -15.00
C ASP A 31 -6.87 3.03 -13.50
N TYR A 32 -6.24 2.19 -12.70
CA TYR A 32 -6.61 1.96 -11.29
C TYR A 32 -5.54 2.37 -10.29
N VAL A 33 -4.30 2.56 -10.70
CA VAL A 33 -3.15 2.66 -9.81
C VAL A 33 -2.22 3.79 -10.22
N ILE A 34 -1.81 4.60 -9.24
CA ILE A 34 -0.72 5.57 -9.39
C ILE A 34 0.56 4.94 -8.85
N TYR A 35 1.55 4.71 -9.71
CA TYR A 35 2.77 3.99 -9.40
C TYR A 35 3.98 4.56 -10.16
N ASN A 36 5.16 3.96 -10.08
CA ASN A 36 6.40 4.50 -10.62
C ASN A 36 6.33 4.90 -12.11
N LYS A 37 5.55 4.20 -12.94
CA LYS A 37 5.49 4.49 -14.38
C LYS A 37 4.60 5.67 -14.75
N ASN A 38 3.55 5.96 -13.98
CA ASN A 38 2.56 7.00 -14.32
C ASN A 38 2.50 8.16 -13.32
N SER A 39 3.15 8.06 -12.15
CA SER A 39 3.08 9.04 -11.07
C SER A 39 3.81 10.36 -11.36
N LYS A 40 4.77 10.37 -12.29
CA LYS A 40 5.71 11.49 -12.46
C LYS A 40 6.45 11.83 -11.15
N ASN A 41 6.76 10.81 -10.36
CA ASN A 41 7.44 10.87 -9.07
C ASN A 41 6.74 11.77 -8.03
N LYS A 42 5.42 11.81 -8.05
CA LYS A 42 4.60 12.55 -7.07
C LYS A 42 3.25 11.88 -6.87
N THR A 43 2.60 12.18 -5.75
CA THR A 43 1.21 11.79 -5.50
C THR A 43 0.27 12.49 -6.48
N GLN A 44 -0.87 11.87 -6.73
CA GLN A 44 -1.91 12.39 -7.61
C GLN A 44 -3.23 12.51 -6.83
N GLU A 45 -4.15 13.29 -7.36
CA GLU A 45 -5.51 13.39 -6.87
C GLU A 45 -6.19 12.01 -6.85
N PRO A 46 -7.01 11.68 -5.85
CA PRO A 46 -7.74 10.41 -5.84
C PRO A 46 -8.64 10.20 -7.06
N SER A 47 -9.09 11.29 -7.68
CA SER A 47 -9.90 11.26 -8.90
C SER A 47 -9.15 10.82 -10.16
N ALA A 48 -7.84 10.80 -10.13
CA ALA A 48 -7.00 10.44 -11.29
C ALA A 48 -7.12 8.98 -11.72
N VAL A 49 -7.73 8.11 -10.91
CA VAL A 49 -7.90 6.69 -11.20
C VAL A 49 -9.35 6.25 -11.07
N LYS A 50 -9.68 5.12 -11.72
CA LYS A 50 -10.99 4.46 -11.60
C LYS A 50 -11.15 3.84 -10.21
N ALA A 51 -12.39 3.72 -9.77
CA ALA A 51 -12.73 3.00 -8.55
C ALA A 51 -12.65 1.48 -8.76
N ASN A 52 -12.34 0.74 -7.71
CA ASN A 52 -12.49 -0.71 -7.70
C ASN A 52 -13.97 -1.11 -7.62
N PRO A 53 -14.32 -2.43 -7.65
CA PRO A 53 -15.69 -2.90 -7.57
C PRO A 53 -16.46 -2.48 -6.31
N PHE A 54 -15.76 -2.06 -5.26
CA PHE A 54 -16.34 -1.53 -4.02
C PHE A 54 -16.51 -0.01 -4.02
N GLY A 55 -16.21 0.67 -5.12
CA GLY A 55 -16.27 2.13 -5.22
C GLY A 55 -15.04 2.85 -4.62
N LEU A 56 -14.00 2.12 -4.20
CA LEU A 56 -12.83 2.68 -3.56
C LEU A 56 -11.73 2.99 -4.59
N LYS A 57 -11.11 4.16 -4.45
CA LYS A 57 -9.99 4.60 -5.29
C LYS A 57 -8.66 4.52 -4.54
N ASN A 58 -7.58 4.33 -5.28
CA ASN A 58 -6.21 4.27 -4.74
C ASN A 58 -6.02 3.27 -3.58
N MET A 59 -6.67 2.11 -3.65
CA MET A 59 -6.41 1.00 -2.73
C MET A 59 -5.02 0.39 -2.97
N LEU A 60 -4.47 0.63 -4.14
CA LEU A 60 -3.11 0.27 -4.55
C LEU A 60 -2.46 1.51 -5.14
N GLY A 61 -1.19 1.75 -4.80
CA GLY A 61 -0.42 2.89 -5.27
C GLY A 61 -0.77 4.22 -4.61
N ASN A 62 -0.33 5.30 -5.18
CA ASN A 62 -0.40 6.67 -4.69
C ASN A 62 0.33 6.86 -3.34
N VAL A 63 -0.27 6.45 -2.24
CA VAL A 63 0.36 6.42 -0.92
C VAL A 63 0.13 5.08 -0.24
N MET A 64 1.12 4.58 0.50
CA MET A 64 0.93 3.44 1.40
C MET A 64 0.02 3.86 2.55
N GLU A 65 -0.82 2.95 2.99
CA GLU A 65 -1.77 3.20 4.07
C GLU A 65 -1.42 2.39 5.32
N TYR A 66 -1.50 3.02 6.47
CA TYR A 66 -1.32 2.36 7.76
C TYR A 66 -2.43 1.34 8.00
N CYS A 67 -2.04 0.18 8.55
CA CYS A 67 -2.96 -0.80 9.10
C CYS A 67 -2.95 -0.77 10.62
N ALA A 68 -3.98 -1.35 11.23
CA ALA A 68 -4.08 -1.46 12.69
C ALA A 68 -3.08 -2.45 13.30
N ASP A 69 -2.48 -3.30 12.47
CA ASP A 69 -1.55 -4.33 12.93
C ASP A 69 -0.13 -3.82 13.12
N LYS A 70 0.52 -4.32 14.14
CA LYS A 70 1.97 -4.31 14.24
C LYS A 70 2.59 -5.30 13.26
N TYR A 71 3.75 -4.97 12.73
CA TYR A 71 4.43 -5.82 11.78
C TYR A 71 5.11 -7.01 12.46
N SER A 72 4.84 -8.20 11.96
CA SER A 72 5.58 -9.42 12.27
C SER A 72 5.84 -10.18 10.97
N PRO A 73 7.09 -10.57 10.67
CA PRO A 73 7.41 -11.35 9.48
C PRO A 73 6.72 -12.73 9.50
N ASP A 74 6.48 -13.27 10.69
CA ASP A 74 5.90 -14.59 10.90
C ASP A 74 4.39 -14.57 11.20
N ALA A 75 3.73 -13.44 10.99
CA ALA A 75 2.31 -13.26 11.29
C ALA A 75 1.42 -14.40 10.75
N TYR A 76 1.65 -14.77 9.50
CA TYR A 76 0.85 -15.82 8.84
C TYR A 76 1.26 -17.24 9.22
N LYS A 77 2.48 -17.45 9.71
CA LYS A 77 2.93 -18.76 10.18
C LYS A 77 2.34 -19.09 11.56
N LYS A 78 2.26 -18.09 12.43
CA LYS A 78 1.80 -18.26 13.82
C LYS A 78 0.29 -18.37 13.96
N GLY A 79 -0.45 -17.76 13.03
CA GLY A 79 -1.91 -17.64 13.15
C GLY A 79 -2.71 -18.87 12.69
N GLY A 80 -2.19 -19.69 11.77
CA GLY A 80 -2.98 -20.75 11.15
C GLY A 80 -4.21 -20.22 10.40
N ALA A 81 -4.91 -21.10 9.67
CA ALA A 81 -6.09 -20.73 8.88
C ALA A 81 -7.37 -20.48 9.71
N SER A 82 -7.31 -20.67 11.03
CA SER A 82 -8.49 -20.66 11.91
C SER A 82 -8.55 -19.52 12.93
N VAL A 83 -7.64 -18.55 12.84
CA VAL A 83 -7.68 -17.41 13.77
C VAL A 83 -8.71 -16.41 13.30
N LYS A 84 -9.74 -16.18 14.09
CA LYS A 84 -10.75 -15.14 13.84
C LYS A 84 -10.16 -13.79 14.23
N ASP A 85 -10.24 -12.82 13.31
CA ASP A 85 -9.81 -11.43 13.50
C ASP A 85 -8.37 -11.30 14.07
N PRO A 86 -7.35 -11.83 13.41
CA PRO A 86 -5.99 -11.84 13.90
C PRO A 86 -5.39 -10.44 13.85
N ILE A 87 -5.34 -9.74 14.98
CA ILE A 87 -4.66 -8.45 15.14
C ILE A 87 -3.39 -8.64 15.96
N ILE A 88 -2.25 -8.25 15.39
CA ILE A 88 -0.98 -8.24 16.11
C ILE A 88 -0.83 -6.89 16.80
N LYS A 89 -0.80 -6.90 18.13
CA LYS A 89 -0.73 -5.69 18.96
C LYS A 89 0.70 -5.37 19.41
N GLU A 90 1.59 -6.35 19.38
CA GLU A 90 2.96 -6.22 19.86
C GLU A 90 3.96 -6.02 18.74
N GLY A 91 4.93 -5.15 18.95
CA GLY A 91 5.98 -4.81 17.99
C GLY A 91 6.22 -3.30 17.90
N THR A 92 7.35 -2.92 17.34
CA THR A 92 7.73 -1.50 17.15
C THR A 92 7.16 -0.93 15.85
N GLU A 93 7.13 -1.73 14.80
CA GLU A 93 6.74 -1.31 13.47
C GLU A 93 5.27 -1.61 13.15
N TRP A 94 4.65 -0.78 12.33
CA TRP A 94 3.29 -0.96 11.85
C TRP A 94 3.29 -1.55 10.45
N VAL A 95 2.28 -2.35 10.15
CA VAL A 95 2.04 -2.79 8.77
C VAL A 95 1.58 -1.60 7.94
N VAL A 96 2.14 -1.46 6.75
CA VAL A 96 1.64 -0.57 5.69
C VAL A 96 1.33 -1.38 4.44
N ARG A 97 0.32 -0.95 3.69
CA ARG A 97 -0.16 -1.67 2.52
C ARG A 97 -0.39 -0.75 1.34
N GLY A 98 -0.67 -1.36 0.19
CA GLY A 98 -1.06 -0.68 -1.04
C GLY A 98 0.12 -0.27 -1.92
N GLY A 99 1.32 -0.11 -1.37
CA GLY A 99 2.42 0.52 -2.09
C GLY A 99 2.18 2.01 -2.34
N ASN A 100 3.10 2.70 -2.98
CA ASN A 100 3.01 4.13 -3.23
C ASN A 100 3.39 4.51 -4.67
N TYR A 101 3.39 5.79 -4.96
CA TYR A 101 3.67 6.35 -6.27
C TYR A 101 5.08 6.05 -6.83
N THR A 102 6.03 5.62 -5.99
CA THR A 102 7.37 5.19 -6.43
C THR A 102 7.51 3.67 -6.52
N SER A 103 6.48 2.92 -6.11
CA SER A 103 6.54 1.47 -6.08
C SER A 103 6.45 0.88 -7.48
N ASP A 104 7.19 -0.22 -7.67
CA ASP A 104 7.01 -1.11 -8.82
C ASP A 104 5.71 -1.91 -8.70
N ALA A 105 5.14 -2.31 -9.84
CA ALA A 105 3.89 -3.06 -9.90
C ALA A 105 3.91 -4.35 -9.04
N SER A 106 5.05 -5.01 -8.92
CA SER A 106 5.20 -6.20 -8.07
C SER A 106 4.91 -5.96 -6.58
N LYS A 107 5.04 -4.72 -6.13
CA LYS A 107 4.77 -4.28 -4.74
C LYS A 107 3.32 -3.85 -4.51
N LEU A 108 2.54 -3.66 -5.56
CA LEU A 108 1.17 -3.15 -5.52
C LEU A 108 0.12 -4.26 -5.41
N ARG A 109 0.53 -5.51 -5.21
CA ARG A 109 -0.40 -6.64 -5.07
C ARG A 109 -1.24 -6.50 -3.80
N SER A 110 -2.50 -6.93 -3.87
CA SER A 110 -3.44 -6.90 -2.73
C SER A 110 -2.90 -7.57 -1.47
N ALA A 111 -2.12 -8.64 -1.61
CA ALA A 111 -1.50 -9.36 -0.50
C ALA A 111 -0.14 -8.79 -0.07
N SER A 112 0.40 -7.80 -0.78
CA SER A 112 1.69 -7.22 -0.44
C SER A 112 1.62 -6.49 0.90
N ARG A 113 2.64 -6.70 1.73
CA ARG A 113 2.82 -5.98 3.00
C ARG A 113 4.20 -5.34 3.01
N ASP A 114 4.28 -4.15 3.55
CA ASP A 114 5.51 -3.51 3.98
C ASP A 114 5.30 -3.04 5.44
N TYR A 115 6.26 -2.36 6.00
CA TYR A 115 6.19 -1.89 7.37
C TYR A 115 6.84 -0.52 7.49
N THR A 116 6.53 0.15 8.57
CA THR A 116 7.16 1.40 8.96
C THR A 116 8.64 1.13 9.24
N LYS A 117 9.53 1.89 8.63
CA LYS A 117 10.98 1.75 8.80
C LYS A 117 11.47 2.88 9.69
N HIS A 118 10.99 2.88 10.92
CA HIS A 118 11.15 3.99 11.87
C HIS A 118 12.58 4.54 11.91
N ASP A 119 13.55 3.68 12.19
CA ASP A 119 14.95 4.10 12.29
C ASP A 119 15.52 4.63 10.98
N ALA A 120 15.15 4.00 9.85
CA ALA A 120 15.58 4.44 8.55
C ALA A 120 14.96 5.80 8.16
N TRP A 121 13.71 6.01 8.54
CA TRP A 121 13.00 7.24 8.24
C TRP A 121 13.46 8.42 9.09
N LEU A 122 13.83 8.20 10.33
CA LEU A 122 14.42 9.22 11.19
C LEU A 122 15.88 9.56 10.83
N LYS A 123 16.56 8.67 10.12
CA LYS A 123 17.98 8.84 9.82
C LYS A 123 18.26 10.09 8.99
N THR A 124 17.35 10.43 8.09
CA THR A 124 17.49 11.56 7.16
C THR A 124 16.93 12.88 7.71
N ASP A 125 16.24 12.85 8.86
CA ASP A 125 15.77 14.06 9.52
C ASP A 125 16.97 14.93 9.96
N PRO A 126 17.07 16.18 9.50
CA PRO A 126 18.18 17.07 9.86
C PRO A 126 18.09 17.63 11.28
N GLN A 127 16.94 17.53 11.95
CA GLN A 127 16.74 18.04 13.30
C GLN A 127 17.54 17.24 14.34
N GLN A 128 18.03 17.97 15.34
CA GLN A 128 18.61 17.38 16.55
C GLN A 128 18.01 18.06 17.79
N PRO A 129 17.40 17.33 18.72
CA PRO A 129 17.11 15.87 18.65
C PRO A 129 16.12 15.55 17.54
N LYS A 130 16.19 14.32 17.03
CA LYS A 130 15.26 13.82 15.98
C LYS A 130 13.81 13.98 16.44
N SER A 131 12.94 14.35 15.52
CA SER A 131 11.52 14.44 15.80
C SER A 131 10.94 13.06 16.16
N ILE A 132 10.16 13.01 17.22
CA ILE A 132 9.37 11.82 17.60
C ILE A 132 7.90 11.95 17.16
N TRP A 133 7.52 13.07 16.58
CA TRP A 133 6.14 13.40 16.26
C TRP A 133 5.80 13.24 14.77
N TRP A 134 6.78 13.41 13.91
CA TRP A 134 6.61 13.27 12.47
C TRP A 134 7.92 12.85 11.81
N TYR A 135 7.79 12.30 10.62
CA TYR A 135 8.90 11.90 9.79
C TYR A 135 9.01 12.89 8.62
N SER A 136 9.97 13.79 8.67
CA SER A 136 10.11 14.90 7.71
C SER A 136 10.32 14.45 6.26
N ASP A 137 10.92 13.28 6.05
CA ASP A 137 11.29 12.80 4.73
C ASP A 137 10.40 11.68 4.19
N ILE A 138 9.33 11.31 4.91
CA ILE A 138 8.42 10.29 4.43
C ILE A 138 7.45 10.88 3.42
N ARG A 139 7.70 10.53 2.19
CA ARG A 139 6.85 10.84 1.05
C ARG A 139 6.18 9.57 0.58
N GLY A 140 4.88 9.49 0.58
CA GLY A 140 4.16 8.34 0.05
C GLY A 140 3.58 7.42 1.09
N ILE A 141 3.42 7.90 2.32
CA ILE A 141 2.57 7.31 3.35
C ILE A 141 1.39 8.22 3.62
N GLY A 142 0.24 7.61 3.82
CA GLY A 142 -1.01 8.24 4.19
C GLY A 142 -1.85 7.33 5.06
N PHE A 143 -3.12 7.63 5.14
CA PHE A 143 -4.08 6.81 5.89
C PHE A 143 -5.45 6.87 5.23
N ARG A 144 -6.27 5.90 5.53
CA ARG A 144 -7.69 5.83 5.16
C ARG A 144 -8.52 5.63 6.42
N VAL A 145 -9.55 6.43 6.57
CA VAL A 145 -10.51 6.28 7.68
C VAL A 145 -11.49 5.17 7.33
N VAL A 146 -11.72 4.26 8.27
CA VAL A 146 -12.75 3.23 8.21
C VAL A 146 -13.87 3.65 9.16
N CYS A 147 -15.10 3.65 8.66
CA CYS A 147 -16.29 3.86 9.46
C CYS A 147 -16.92 2.51 9.77
N GLU A 148 -16.95 2.14 11.03
CA GLU A 148 -17.73 0.98 11.48
C GLU A 148 -19.15 1.44 11.78
N PRO A 149 -20.17 0.75 11.23
CA PRO A 149 -21.56 1.09 11.59
C PRO A 149 -21.77 0.83 13.07
N ASP A 150 -22.36 1.78 13.75
CA ASP A 150 -22.74 1.65 15.16
C ASP A 150 -23.67 0.45 15.32
N SER A 151 -23.23 -0.54 16.08
CA SER A 151 -24.01 -1.74 16.34
C SER A 151 -25.35 -1.46 17.06
N SER A 152 -25.47 -0.31 17.71
CA SER A 152 -26.69 0.15 18.37
C SER A 152 -27.78 0.61 17.38
N LEU A 153 -27.41 0.95 16.14
CA LEU A 153 -28.35 1.40 15.11
C LEU A 153 -29.01 0.25 14.32
N LYS A 154 -28.61 -1.00 14.56
CA LYS A 154 -29.24 -2.18 13.90
C LYS A 154 -30.54 -2.65 14.54
N ALA A 155 -31.03 -1.98 15.56
CA ALA A 155 -32.27 -2.34 16.29
C ALA A 155 -33.37 -1.27 16.13
N LYS A 156 -33.71 -0.98 14.86
CA LYS A 156 -34.99 -0.28 14.57
C LYS A 156 -35.57 -0.81 13.27
#